data_e54ea03f5f87d92ac2b80c6dde797bfe
#
_entry.id   e54ea03f5f87d92ac2b80c6dde797bfe
#
_cell.length_a   1.000
_cell.length_b   1.000
_cell.length_c   1.000
_cell.angle_alpha   90.00
_cell.angle_beta   90.00
_cell.angle_gamma   90.00
#
_symmetry.space_group_name_H-M   'P 1'
#
loop_
_entity.id
_entity.type
_entity.pdbx_description
1 polymer ?
#
loop_
_entity_poly.entity_id
_entity_poly.type
_entity_poly.pdbx_seq_one_letter_code
_entity_poly.pdbx_strand_id
1 'polypeptide(L)'
;MKPTLDEAGRLIPRQDYRLDTLNCGGEDFALSCIRANLRYGKNSKREDIKSHHYIISFDPRDATDNGLTVDRAQALGLAYCKEHFPGHQALVCTHPDGHNHSGNIHVHIVINSLRIAEVERKPYMDRASDTRAGDKHRCTAAAMRYFRSEVMEMCHREGLCQIDLLNGSRNKVTEREYWAKRKGQVKLDKENAALLAEGIAPRQTKFETDKDRLRQSIRAALSKSKSFEDFSAALMQDYGISVKESRGRLSYLTPDRTKPITARKLGTDFDKAAVLAVFQQNTHRAAAKTQDRQEHQLQLTKGIQRTKPAQITPNPDSPQRLVDIAAKRAEGKGIGYERWAKTFNLKQMAKTMNFLSEHGFTSPEEVDAALEAAISGQHAAGEKLKELKSRITDNKDSI
;
A
#
# COMPACT_ATOMS: atom_id res chain seq x y z
N MET A 1 -5.70 6.49 -24.52
CA MET A 1 -5.46 7.85 -24.05
C MET A 1 -6.46 8.76 -24.73
N LYS A 2 -7.21 9.56 -24.03
CA LYS A 2 -8.00 10.61 -24.68
C LYS A 2 -7.02 11.71 -25.07
N PRO A 3 -7.05 12.20 -26.32
CA PRO A 3 -6.20 13.30 -26.73
C PRO A 3 -6.55 14.55 -25.91
N THR A 4 -5.54 15.33 -25.53
CA THR A 4 -5.75 16.64 -24.95
C THR A 4 -6.11 17.58 -26.09
N LEU A 5 -7.29 18.17 -26.02
CA LEU A 5 -7.78 19.09 -27.05
C LEU A 5 -7.74 20.52 -26.49
N ASP A 6 -7.43 21.50 -27.36
CA ASP A 6 -7.60 22.92 -27.06
C ASP A 6 -9.10 23.31 -27.03
N GLU A 7 -9.40 24.55 -26.69
CA GLU A 7 -10.78 25.07 -26.65
C GLU A 7 -11.48 25.01 -28.03
N ALA A 8 -10.71 24.93 -29.10
CA ALA A 8 -11.20 24.77 -30.46
C ALA A 8 -11.33 23.31 -30.92
N GLY A 9 -11.09 22.34 -30.02
CA GLY A 9 -11.18 20.92 -30.33
C GLY A 9 -9.97 20.36 -31.11
N ARG A 10 -8.87 21.10 -31.23
CA ARG A 10 -7.64 20.64 -31.89
C ARG A 10 -6.73 19.93 -30.94
N LEU A 11 -6.02 18.93 -31.44
CA LEU A 11 -5.00 18.20 -30.66
C LEU A 11 -3.89 19.12 -30.15
N ILE A 12 -3.70 19.18 -28.85
CA ILE A 12 -2.54 19.84 -28.26
C ILE A 12 -1.38 18.84 -28.32
N PRO A 13 -0.32 19.12 -29.13
CA PRO A 13 0.87 18.26 -29.12
C PRO A 13 1.57 18.37 -27.77
N ARG A 14 2.07 17.23 -27.27
CA ARG A 14 2.93 17.22 -26.08
C ARG A 14 4.26 17.91 -26.38
N GLN A 15 4.69 18.78 -25.51
CA GLN A 15 5.92 19.55 -25.70
C GLN A 15 7.17 18.81 -25.17
N ASP A 16 6.98 17.90 -24.21
CA ASP A 16 8.10 17.16 -23.60
C ASP A 16 7.93 15.65 -23.78
N TYR A 17 8.72 15.09 -24.67
CA TYR A 17 8.82 13.66 -24.91
C TYR A 17 10.16 13.31 -25.56
N ARG A 18 10.56 12.04 -25.46
CA ARG A 18 11.63 11.45 -26.27
C ARG A 18 11.06 10.35 -27.13
N LEU A 19 11.53 10.27 -28.37
CA LEU A 19 11.02 9.31 -29.34
C LEU A 19 12.17 8.75 -30.18
N ASP A 20 12.27 7.43 -30.19
CA ASP A 20 13.22 6.69 -31.02
C ASP A 20 12.54 5.51 -31.69
N THR A 21 13.11 5.05 -32.79
CA THR A 21 12.68 3.85 -33.49
C THR A 21 13.80 2.83 -33.57
N LEU A 22 13.45 1.55 -33.56
CA LEU A 22 14.39 0.45 -33.71
C LEU A 22 14.00 -0.41 -34.91
N ASN A 23 14.99 -0.84 -35.69
CA ASN A 23 14.84 -1.73 -36.84
C ASN A 23 13.90 -1.21 -37.94
N CYS A 24 13.74 0.13 -38.05
CA CYS A 24 12.88 0.74 -39.06
C CYS A 24 13.64 1.21 -40.31
N GLY A 25 14.96 1.07 -40.36
CA GLY A 25 15.78 1.42 -41.52
C GLY A 25 15.77 2.91 -41.87
N GLY A 26 15.53 3.79 -40.88
CA GLY A 26 15.41 5.24 -41.09
C GLY A 26 14.05 5.70 -41.59
N GLU A 27 13.11 4.78 -41.79
CA GLU A 27 11.74 5.08 -42.19
C GLU A 27 10.85 5.36 -41.00
N ASP A 28 9.69 5.99 -41.25
CA ASP A 28 8.60 6.07 -40.28
C ASP A 28 8.20 4.67 -39.79
N PHE A 29 7.95 4.55 -38.47
CA PHE A 29 7.61 3.28 -37.85
C PHE A 29 6.40 2.59 -38.48
N ALA A 30 5.33 3.34 -38.74
CA ALA A 30 4.10 2.75 -39.29
C ALA A 30 4.32 2.29 -40.74
N LEU A 31 5.02 3.07 -41.55
CA LEU A 31 5.37 2.71 -42.93
C LEU A 31 6.25 1.47 -42.98
N SER A 32 7.29 1.43 -42.14
CA SER A 32 8.18 0.26 -42.00
C SER A 32 7.40 -1.02 -41.60
N CYS A 33 6.46 -0.91 -40.64
CA CYS A 33 5.59 -2.03 -40.25
C CYS A 33 4.67 -2.50 -41.39
N ILE A 34 4.09 -1.55 -42.15
CA ILE A 34 3.23 -1.89 -43.30
C ILE A 34 4.03 -2.66 -44.36
N ARG A 35 5.23 -2.21 -44.69
CA ARG A 35 6.12 -2.91 -45.62
C ARG A 35 6.46 -4.32 -45.19
N ALA A 36 6.82 -4.49 -43.91
CA ALA A 36 7.08 -5.80 -43.33
C ALA A 36 5.86 -6.72 -43.41
N ASN A 37 4.67 -6.20 -43.07
CA ASN A 37 3.42 -6.94 -43.13
C ASN A 37 3.10 -7.41 -44.56
N LEU A 38 3.30 -6.55 -45.55
CA LEU A 38 3.11 -6.86 -46.96
C LEU A 38 4.13 -7.91 -47.45
N ARG A 39 5.42 -7.74 -47.08
CA ARG A 39 6.49 -8.69 -47.45
C ARG A 39 6.20 -10.10 -46.98
N TYR A 40 5.66 -10.26 -45.79
CA TYR A 40 5.36 -11.57 -45.20
C TYR A 40 3.91 -12.04 -45.43
N GLY A 41 3.08 -11.26 -46.13
CA GLY A 41 1.66 -11.58 -46.35
C GLY A 41 0.86 -11.75 -45.07
N LYS A 42 1.22 -10.97 -44.03
CA LYS A 42 0.59 -11.03 -42.71
C LYS A 42 -0.11 -9.72 -42.36
N ASN A 43 -0.96 -9.75 -41.33
CA ASN A 43 -1.64 -8.56 -40.78
C ASN A 43 -2.56 -7.85 -41.81
N SER A 44 -3.07 -8.54 -42.81
CA SER A 44 -3.92 -8.00 -43.87
C SER A 44 -5.37 -7.78 -43.41
N LYS A 45 -5.84 -8.56 -42.45
CA LYS A 45 -7.21 -8.47 -41.94
C LYS A 45 -7.33 -7.39 -40.85
N ARG A 46 -8.52 -6.81 -40.71
CA ARG A 46 -8.81 -5.80 -39.68
C ARG A 46 -8.63 -6.37 -38.26
N GLU A 47 -8.99 -7.63 -38.04
CA GLU A 47 -8.97 -8.35 -36.77
C GLU A 47 -7.57 -8.78 -36.35
N ASP A 48 -6.60 -8.73 -37.27
CA ASP A 48 -5.23 -9.10 -36.97
C ASP A 48 -4.62 -8.17 -35.92
N ILE A 49 -3.92 -8.75 -34.95
CA ILE A 49 -3.08 -7.98 -34.04
C ILE A 49 -1.86 -7.48 -34.83
N LYS A 50 -1.78 -6.17 -35.04
CA LYS A 50 -0.74 -5.53 -35.85
C LYS A 50 0.45 -5.07 -35.02
N SER A 51 0.20 -4.73 -33.74
CA SER A 51 1.25 -4.29 -32.81
C SER A 51 0.93 -4.73 -31.40
N HIS A 52 1.96 -4.77 -30.56
CA HIS A 52 1.83 -4.90 -29.11
C HIS A 52 2.36 -3.63 -28.46
N HIS A 53 1.68 -3.16 -27.43
CA HIS A 53 2.02 -1.96 -26.71
C HIS A 53 2.31 -2.32 -25.24
N TYR A 54 3.54 -2.06 -24.80
CA TYR A 54 4.00 -2.23 -23.43
C TYR A 54 4.28 -0.87 -22.81
N ILE A 55 4.08 -0.73 -21.52
CA ILE A 55 4.36 0.51 -20.79
C ILE A 55 5.17 0.14 -19.56
N ILE A 56 6.33 0.77 -19.41
CA ILE A 56 7.14 0.75 -18.19
C ILE A 56 6.89 2.08 -17.50
N SER A 57 6.32 2.06 -16.31
CA SER A 57 6.02 3.26 -15.53
C SER A 57 6.85 3.24 -14.25
N PHE A 58 7.64 4.28 -14.05
CA PHE A 58 8.53 4.43 -12.90
C PHE A 58 7.79 5.10 -11.73
N ASP A 59 8.31 4.92 -10.52
CA ASP A 59 7.78 5.60 -9.34
C ASP A 59 8.12 7.11 -9.45
N PRO A 60 7.21 8.03 -9.10
CA PRO A 60 7.54 9.46 -9.07
C PRO A 60 8.76 9.81 -8.24
N ARG A 61 9.04 9.04 -7.17
CA ARG A 61 10.25 9.20 -6.34
C ARG A 61 11.55 8.94 -7.09
N ASP A 62 11.52 8.16 -8.17
CA ASP A 62 12.72 7.93 -8.96
C ASP A 62 13.25 9.21 -9.59
N ALA A 63 12.37 10.15 -9.94
CA ALA A 63 12.77 11.45 -10.46
C ALA A 63 13.39 12.35 -9.38
N THR A 64 12.87 12.31 -8.14
CA THR A 64 13.33 13.16 -7.03
C THR A 64 14.52 12.58 -6.29
N ASP A 65 14.50 11.28 -6.01
CA ASP A 65 15.42 10.63 -5.07
C ASP A 65 16.53 9.85 -5.78
N ASN A 66 16.23 9.29 -6.96
CA ASN A 66 17.13 8.37 -7.68
C ASN A 66 17.69 8.95 -9.00
N GLY A 67 17.45 10.23 -9.26
CA GLY A 67 17.99 10.94 -10.43
C GLY A 67 17.52 10.39 -11.78
N LEU A 68 16.29 9.86 -11.86
CA LEU A 68 15.71 9.41 -13.11
C LEU A 68 15.24 10.62 -13.92
N THR A 69 15.89 10.87 -15.05
CA THR A 69 15.48 11.86 -16.04
C THR A 69 14.70 11.21 -17.18
N VAL A 70 14.01 12.02 -18.00
CA VAL A 70 13.32 11.53 -19.20
C VAL A 70 14.30 10.87 -20.17
N ASP A 71 15.51 11.44 -20.31
CA ASP A 71 16.57 10.90 -21.17
C ASP A 71 17.10 9.56 -20.64
N ARG A 72 17.32 9.44 -19.34
CA ARG A 72 17.73 8.17 -18.72
C ARG A 72 16.64 7.11 -18.88
N ALA A 73 15.36 7.46 -18.66
CA ALA A 73 14.25 6.55 -18.86
C ALA A 73 14.11 6.09 -20.32
N GLN A 74 14.34 7.01 -21.29
CA GLN A 74 14.37 6.67 -22.73
C GLN A 74 15.49 5.68 -23.03
N ALA A 75 16.70 5.90 -22.52
CA ALA A 75 17.84 5.01 -22.70
C ALA A 75 17.55 3.61 -22.12
N LEU A 76 16.95 3.53 -20.92
CA LEU A 76 16.55 2.27 -20.31
C LEU A 76 15.47 1.56 -21.14
N GLY A 77 14.47 2.30 -21.62
CA GLY A 77 13.41 1.75 -22.48
C GLY A 77 13.95 1.21 -23.81
N LEU A 78 14.91 1.91 -24.42
CA LEU A 78 15.59 1.45 -25.64
C LEU A 78 16.41 0.19 -25.40
N ALA A 79 17.20 0.16 -24.33
CA ALA A 79 17.99 -1.01 -23.95
C ALA A 79 17.09 -2.21 -23.69
N TYR A 80 16.03 -2.02 -22.91
CA TYR A 80 15.02 -3.04 -22.62
C TYR A 80 14.36 -3.55 -23.91
N CYS A 81 13.98 -2.66 -24.82
CA CYS A 81 13.36 -3.03 -26.08
C CYS A 81 14.30 -3.87 -26.96
N LYS A 82 15.55 -3.45 -27.09
CA LYS A 82 16.58 -4.18 -27.85
C LYS A 82 16.80 -5.59 -27.32
N GLU A 83 16.86 -5.72 -26.01
CA GLU A 83 17.15 -7.00 -25.36
C GLU A 83 15.96 -7.96 -25.37
N HIS A 84 14.77 -7.48 -25.08
CA HIS A 84 13.60 -8.35 -24.82
C HIS A 84 12.65 -8.45 -26.00
N PHE A 85 12.74 -7.58 -27.00
CA PHE A 85 11.98 -7.67 -28.26
C PHE A 85 12.88 -7.72 -29.49
N PRO A 86 13.89 -8.60 -29.52
CA PRO A 86 14.85 -8.65 -30.62
C PRO A 86 14.14 -8.99 -31.94
N GLY A 87 14.63 -8.39 -33.03
CA GLY A 87 14.13 -8.63 -34.39
C GLY A 87 12.75 -8.03 -34.69
N HIS A 88 12.16 -7.28 -33.77
CA HIS A 88 10.96 -6.49 -34.05
C HIS A 88 11.30 -5.04 -34.43
N GLN A 89 10.50 -4.47 -35.34
CA GLN A 89 10.43 -3.03 -35.49
C GLN A 89 9.76 -2.45 -34.25
N ALA A 90 10.30 -1.39 -33.69
CA ALA A 90 9.75 -0.81 -32.47
C ALA A 90 9.79 0.72 -32.51
N LEU A 91 8.83 1.33 -31.79
CA LEU A 91 8.80 2.72 -31.44
C LEU A 91 8.85 2.81 -29.93
N VAL A 92 9.82 3.55 -29.40
CA VAL A 92 10.00 3.79 -27.97
C VAL A 92 9.82 5.27 -27.70
N CYS A 93 8.83 5.60 -26.85
CA CYS A 93 8.49 6.97 -26.53
C CYS A 93 8.39 7.15 -25.02
N THR A 94 9.13 8.12 -24.48
CA THR A 94 9.12 8.45 -23.06
C THR A 94 8.55 9.84 -22.86
N HIS A 95 7.74 10.01 -21.82
CA HIS A 95 7.28 11.32 -21.38
C HIS A 95 7.11 11.39 -19.85
N PRO A 96 7.26 12.61 -19.26
CA PRO A 96 7.29 12.80 -17.81
C PRO A 96 5.89 12.87 -17.17
N ASP A 97 4.87 13.17 -17.97
CA ASP A 97 3.52 13.40 -17.47
C ASP A 97 2.73 12.09 -17.39
N GLY A 98 2.66 11.53 -16.22
CA GLY A 98 1.73 10.44 -15.96
C GLY A 98 0.28 10.84 -16.24
N HIS A 99 -0.54 9.86 -16.61
CA HIS A 99 -1.98 10.09 -16.75
C HIS A 99 -2.50 10.69 -15.43
N ASN A 100 -3.24 11.81 -15.50
CA ASN A 100 -3.77 12.55 -14.35
C ASN A 100 -2.76 13.32 -13.50
N HIS A 101 -1.71 13.84 -14.10
CA HIS A 101 -0.69 14.62 -13.39
C HIS A 101 -0.04 13.85 -12.24
N SER A 102 0.11 12.53 -12.38
CA SER A 102 0.77 11.69 -11.38
C SER A 102 2.28 11.93 -11.29
N GLY A 103 2.86 12.64 -12.25
CA GLY A 103 4.28 13.01 -12.26
C GLY A 103 5.24 11.84 -12.48
N ASN A 104 4.73 10.66 -12.84
CA ASN A 104 5.59 9.52 -13.09
C ASN A 104 6.08 9.48 -14.54
N ILE A 105 7.39 9.37 -14.70
CA ILE A 105 8.02 9.13 -16.00
C ILE A 105 7.60 7.75 -16.48
N HIS A 106 7.23 7.63 -17.75
CA HIS A 106 6.86 6.34 -18.32
C HIS A 106 7.28 6.22 -19.77
N VAL A 107 7.66 4.99 -20.12
CA VAL A 107 8.15 4.58 -21.44
C VAL A 107 7.10 3.73 -22.12
N HIS A 108 6.66 4.15 -23.28
CA HIS A 108 5.83 3.37 -24.19
C HIS A 108 6.73 2.62 -25.18
N ILE A 109 6.57 1.31 -25.27
CA ILE A 109 7.24 0.46 -26.23
C ILE A 109 6.16 -0.15 -27.12
N VAL A 110 6.13 0.25 -28.38
CA VAL A 110 5.21 -0.29 -29.39
C VAL A 110 6.03 -1.11 -30.37
N ILE A 111 5.79 -2.41 -30.45
CA ILE A 111 6.46 -3.29 -31.38
C ILE A 111 5.52 -3.73 -32.50
N ASN A 112 6.04 -3.89 -33.73
CA ASN A 112 5.32 -4.62 -34.76
C ASN A 112 5.05 -6.05 -34.27
N SER A 113 3.84 -6.56 -34.49
CA SER A 113 3.53 -7.94 -34.12
C SER A 113 4.38 -8.97 -34.89
N LEU A 114 4.88 -8.64 -36.06
CA LEU A 114 5.79 -9.48 -36.84
C LEU A 114 7.25 -9.26 -36.44
N ARG A 115 8.00 -10.32 -36.42
CA ARG A 115 9.45 -10.33 -36.35
C ARG A 115 10.03 -10.21 -37.77
N ILE A 116 10.96 -9.28 -37.97
CA ILE A 116 11.56 -9.05 -39.30
C ILE A 116 12.92 -9.69 -39.47
N ALA A 117 13.53 -10.20 -38.42
CA ALA A 117 14.82 -10.89 -38.44
C ALA A 117 14.76 -12.15 -37.57
N GLU A 118 15.51 -13.16 -37.93
CA GLU A 118 15.72 -14.34 -37.08
C GLU A 118 16.59 -13.96 -35.88
N VAL A 119 16.28 -14.51 -34.70
CA VAL A 119 16.92 -14.14 -33.46
C VAL A 119 17.22 -15.35 -32.58
N GLU A 120 18.13 -15.19 -31.65
CA GLU A 120 18.40 -16.16 -30.61
C GLU A 120 17.19 -16.35 -29.69
N ARG A 121 17.02 -17.55 -29.19
CA ARG A 121 15.90 -17.94 -28.35
C ARG A 121 16.03 -17.29 -26.96
N LYS A 122 15.02 -16.54 -26.57
CA LYS A 122 14.89 -15.99 -25.20
C LYS A 122 14.08 -16.93 -24.32
N PRO A 123 14.19 -16.84 -22.95
CA PRO A 123 13.53 -17.76 -22.01
C PRO A 123 12.01 -17.85 -22.15
N TYR A 124 11.35 -16.82 -22.65
CA TYR A 124 9.90 -16.80 -22.86
C TYR A 124 9.44 -17.38 -24.20
N MET A 125 10.38 -17.69 -25.09
CA MET A 125 10.11 -18.22 -26.43
C MET A 125 10.05 -19.76 -26.35
N ASP A 126 8.85 -20.29 -26.25
CA ASP A 126 8.63 -21.74 -26.07
C ASP A 126 8.40 -22.52 -27.39
N ARG A 127 8.19 -21.81 -28.51
CA ARG A 127 8.00 -22.40 -29.85
C ARG A 127 9.12 -22.00 -30.81
N ALA A 128 9.39 -22.88 -31.78
CA ALA A 128 10.35 -22.56 -32.85
C ALA A 128 9.93 -21.32 -33.67
N SER A 129 8.63 -21.07 -33.83
CA SER A 129 8.11 -19.86 -34.49
C SER A 129 8.44 -18.56 -33.76
N ASP A 130 8.75 -18.63 -32.47
CA ASP A 130 9.01 -17.40 -31.67
C ASP A 130 10.35 -16.73 -32.02
N THR A 131 11.24 -17.43 -32.73
CA THR A 131 12.57 -16.91 -33.15
C THR A 131 12.64 -16.53 -34.63
N ARG A 132 11.68 -16.95 -35.44
CA ARG A 132 11.79 -16.83 -36.90
C ARG A 132 11.26 -15.50 -37.43
N ALA A 133 11.88 -15.01 -38.47
CA ALA A 133 11.39 -13.87 -39.25
C ALA A 133 10.02 -14.21 -39.90
N GLY A 134 9.11 -13.25 -39.96
CA GLY A 134 7.76 -13.43 -40.52
C GLY A 134 6.75 -14.04 -39.55
N ASP A 135 7.17 -14.50 -38.37
CA ASP A 135 6.26 -15.02 -37.36
C ASP A 135 5.83 -13.94 -36.33
N LYS A 136 4.63 -14.10 -35.80
CA LYS A 136 4.03 -13.12 -34.89
C LYS A 136 4.54 -13.30 -33.47
N HIS A 137 4.76 -12.19 -32.78
CA HIS A 137 4.99 -12.14 -31.34
C HIS A 137 3.83 -12.75 -30.58
N ARG A 138 4.15 -13.57 -29.58
CA ARG A 138 3.16 -14.22 -28.72
C ARG A 138 3.24 -13.66 -27.30
N CYS A 139 2.21 -12.92 -26.90
CA CYS A 139 2.07 -12.41 -25.54
C CYS A 139 1.42 -13.46 -24.62
N THR A 140 2.19 -14.49 -24.22
CA THR A 140 1.73 -15.55 -23.31
C THR A 140 1.84 -15.12 -21.84
N ALA A 141 1.22 -15.89 -20.92
CA ALA A 141 1.39 -15.67 -19.50
C ALA A 141 2.86 -15.83 -19.05
N ALA A 142 3.59 -16.76 -19.66
CA ALA A 142 5.02 -16.96 -19.43
C ALA A 142 5.84 -15.76 -19.91
N ALA A 143 5.55 -15.25 -21.12
CA ALA A 143 6.19 -14.05 -21.64
C ALA A 143 5.94 -12.84 -20.75
N MET A 144 4.70 -12.62 -20.29
CA MET A 144 4.39 -11.52 -19.38
C MET A 144 5.07 -11.65 -18.02
N ARG A 145 5.25 -12.86 -17.52
CA ARG A 145 5.99 -13.12 -16.29
C ARG A 145 7.48 -12.77 -16.47
N TYR A 146 8.07 -13.23 -17.58
CA TYR A 146 9.43 -12.88 -17.95
C TYR A 146 9.63 -11.37 -18.06
N PHE A 147 8.82 -10.67 -18.86
CA PHE A 147 8.96 -9.21 -19.02
C PHE A 147 8.86 -8.44 -17.70
N ARG A 148 8.01 -8.88 -16.78
CA ARG A 148 7.90 -8.28 -15.45
C ARG A 148 9.14 -8.53 -14.60
N SER A 149 9.70 -9.75 -14.65
CA SER A 149 10.95 -10.08 -13.95
C SER A 149 12.09 -9.21 -14.43
N GLU A 150 12.22 -9.05 -15.75
CA GLU A 150 13.29 -8.25 -16.36
C GLU A 150 13.17 -6.74 -16.04
N VAL A 151 11.93 -6.21 -15.96
CA VAL A 151 11.73 -4.83 -15.48
C VAL A 151 12.16 -4.67 -14.03
N MET A 152 11.84 -5.65 -13.15
CA MET A 152 12.27 -5.62 -11.76
C MET A 152 13.80 -5.68 -11.65
N GLU A 153 14.45 -6.55 -12.43
CA GLU A 153 15.91 -6.68 -12.46
C GLU A 153 16.58 -5.40 -13.00
N MET A 154 16.02 -4.81 -14.05
CA MET A 154 16.48 -3.51 -14.56
C MET A 154 16.39 -2.43 -13.48
N CYS A 155 15.26 -2.30 -12.80
CA CYS A 155 15.08 -1.32 -11.72
C CYS A 155 16.05 -1.57 -10.55
N HIS A 156 16.28 -2.84 -10.20
CA HIS A 156 17.25 -3.20 -9.16
C HIS A 156 18.66 -2.77 -9.53
N ARG A 157 19.12 -3.12 -10.73
CA ARG A 157 20.46 -2.77 -11.23
C ARG A 157 20.68 -1.25 -11.31
N GLU A 158 19.64 -0.51 -11.67
CA GLU A 158 19.68 0.94 -11.82
C GLU A 158 19.42 1.70 -10.51
N GLY A 159 19.19 1.02 -9.39
CA GLY A 159 18.90 1.65 -8.10
C GLY A 159 17.57 2.38 -8.05
N LEU A 160 16.59 1.96 -8.88
CA LEU A 160 15.27 2.56 -8.96
C LEU A 160 14.28 1.86 -8.02
N CYS A 161 13.24 2.56 -7.63
CA CYS A 161 12.12 2.02 -6.86
C CYS A 161 11.45 0.89 -7.61
N GLN A 162 11.16 -0.20 -6.92
CA GLN A 162 10.46 -1.32 -7.52
C GLN A 162 9.35 -1.85 -6.63
N ILE A 163 8.36 -2.43 -7.28
CA ILE A 163 7.28 -3.18 -6.64
C ILE A 163 7.31 -4.62 -7.14
N ASP A 164 6.78 -5.55 -6.36
CA ASP A 164 6.65 -6.94 -6.80
C ASP A 164 5.60 -7.05 -7.92
N LEU A 165 6.07 -7.20 -9.16
CA LEU A 165 5.24 -7.37 -10.35
C LEU A 165 4.86 -8.83 -10.62
N LEU A 166 5.48 -9.79 -9.93
CA LEU A 166 5.30 -11.24 -10.15
C LEU A 166 4.20 -11.82 -9.27
N ASN A 167 4.11 -11.34 -8.05
CA ASN A 167 3.11 -11.78 -7.10
C ASN A 167 1.89 -10.84 -7.11
N GLY A 168 0.76 -11.37 -6.74
CA GLY A 168 -0.46 -10.58 -6.64
C GLY A 168 -0.40 -9.60 -5.46
N SER A 169 -1.01 -8.45 -5.61
CA SER A 169 -1.16 -7.50 -4.50
C SER A 169 -2.03 -8.10 -3.38
N ARG A 170 -1.60 -7.94 -2.13
CA ARG A 170 -2.37 -8.31 -0.93
C ARG A 170 -3.75 -7.65 -0.94
N ASN A 171 -3.81 -6.37 -1.33
CA ASN A 171 -5.02 -5.61 -1.63
C ASN A 171 -5.04 -5.25 -3.12
N LYS A 172 -5.90 -5.87 -3.90
CA LYS A 172 -6.00 -5.57 -5.31
C LYS A 172 -7.03 -4.46 -5.56
N VAL A 173 -6.56 -3.29 -5.93
CA VAL A 173 -7.40 -2.18 -6.39
C VAL A 173 -7.34 -2.15 -7.91
N THR A 174 -8.50 -2.29 -8.57
CA THR A 174 -8.58 -2.15 -10.03
C THR A 174 -8.66 -0.68 -10.42
N GLU A 175 -8.25 -0.33 -11.63
CA GLU A 175 -8.36 1.04 -12.15
C GLU A 175 -9.79 1.60 -12.01
N ARG A 176 -10.81 0.82 -12.36
CA ARG A 176 -12.21 1.20 -12.18
C ARG A 176 -12.56 1.52 -10.72
N GLU A 177 -12.03 0.73 -9.78
CA GLU A 177 -12.23 0.93 -8.34
C GLU A 177 -11.51 2.19 -7.84
N TYR A 178 -10.28 2.40 -8.30
CA TYR A 178 -9.51 3.62 -8.02
C TYR A 178 -10.26 4.87 -8.45
N TRP A 179 -10.78 4.91 -9.70
CA TRP A 179 -11.54 6.03 -10.19
C TRP A 179 -12.87 6.22 -9.47
N ALA A 180 -13.57 5.13 -9.13
CA ALA A 180 -14.81 5.21 -8.36
C ALA A 180 -14.53 5.81 -6.97
N LYS A 181 -13.45 5.39 -6.31
CA LYS A 181 -13.02 5.92 -5.01
C LYS A 181 -12.70 7.41 -5.09
N ARG A 182 -11.93 7.82 -6.09
CA ARG A 182 -11.54 9.22 -6.27
C ARG A 182 -12.76 10.13 -6.58
N LYS A 183 -13.65 9.70 -7.46
CA LYS A 183 -14.88 10.44 -7.76
C LYS A 183 -15.81 10.51 -6.54
N GLY A 184 -15.94 9.41 -5.81
CA GLY A 184 -16.74 9.35 -4.59
C GLY A 184 -16.17 10.26 -3.51
N GLN A 185 -14.84 10.33 -3.35
CA GLN A 185 -14.21 11.22 -2.39
C GLN A 185 -14.48 12.70 -2.71
N VAL A 186 -14.28 13.10 -3.96
CA VAL A 186 -14.58 14.49 -4.39
C VAL A 186 -16.03 14.88 -4.11
N LYS A 187 -16.97 13.96 -4.35
CA LYS A 187 -18.38 14.18 -4.04
C LYS A 187 -18.62 14.34 -2.55
N LEU A 188 -18.05 13.43 -1.74
CA LEU A 188 -18.14 13.46 -0.29
C LEU A 188 -17.51 14.72 0.31
N ASP A 189 -16.35 15.15 -0.20
CA ASP A 189 -15.68 16.37 0.26
C ASP A 189 -16.54 17.61 -0.01
N LYS A 190 -17.22 17.67 -1.16
CA LYS A 190 -18.16 18.75 -1.48
C LYS A 190 -19.38 18.75 -0.56
N GLU A 191 -19.95 17.56 -0.28
CA GLU A 191 -21.08 17.41 0.65
C GLU A 191 -20.66 17.82 2.08
N ASN A 192 -19.47 17.38 2.52
CA ASN A 192 -18.93 17.73 3.82
C ASN A 192 -18.63 19.22 3.98
N ALA A 193 -18.14 19.87 2.90
CA ALA A 193 -17.93 21.32 2.90
C ALA A 193 -19.25 22.09 3.07
N ALA A 194 -20.34 21.63 2.45
CA ALA A 194 -21.66 22.22 2.63
C ALA A 194 -22.17 22.04 4.07
N LEU A 195 -22.03 20.84 4.66
CA LEU A 195 -22.41 20.57 6.04
C LEU A 195 -21.63 21.44 7.04
N LEU A 196 -20.32 21.59 6.82
CA LEU A 196 -19.48 22.44 7.65
C LEU A 196 -19.88 23.93 7.56
N ALA A 197 -20.29 24.40 6.40
CA ALA A 197 -20.80 25.76 6.23
C ALA A 197 -22.11 25.99 7.00
N GLU A 198 -22.90 24.94 7.22
CA GLU A 198 -24.13 24.95 8.04
C GLU A 198 -23.84 24.67 9.54
N GLY A 199 -22.56 24.54 9.94
CA GLY A 199 -22.17 24.25 11.31
C GLY A 199 -22.36 22.78 11.73
N ILE A 200 -22.60 21.89 10.78
CA ILE A 200 -22.84 20.46 11.02
C ILE A 200 -21.53 19.69 10.84
N ALA A 201 -21.11 18.93 11.84
CA ALA A 201 -19.94 18.06 11.73
C ALA A 201 -20.19 16.87 10.80
N PRO A 202 -19.35 16.62 9.78
CA PRO A 202 -19.51 15.48 8.88
C PRO A 202 -19.36 14.15 9.62
N ARG A 203 -20.26 13.20 9.36
CA ARG A 203 -20.18 11.85 9.92
C ARG A 203 -19.13 10.97 9.26
N GLN A 204 -18.82 11.23 8.01
CA GLN A 204 -17.87 10.46 7.21
C GLN A 204 -16.97 11.40 6.41
N THR A 205 -15.67 11.27 6.57
CA THR A 205 -14.68 12.07 5.84
C THR A 205 -13.97 11.30 4.74
N LYS A 206 -14.08 9.96 4.72
CA LYS A 206 -13.41 9.10 3.77
C LYS A 206 -14.41 8.24 3.00
N PHE A 207 -14.39 8.35 1.68
CA PHE A 207 -15.23 7.53 0.81
C PHE A 207 -14.67 6.11 0.70
N GLU A 208 -15.53 5.12 0.88
CA GLU A 208 -15.22 3.70 0.76
C GLU A 208 -16.00 3.07 -0.39
N THR A 209 -15.29 2.33 -1.25
CA THR A 209 -15.95 1.55 -2.29
C THR A 209 -16.59 0.27 -1.71
N ASP A 210 -17.54 -0.32 -2.44
CA ASP A 210 -18.13 -1.61 -2.03
C ASP A 210 -17.10 -2.70 -1.79
N LYS A 211 -16.03 -2.71 -2.59
CA LYS A 211 -14.92 -3.65 -2.38
C LYS A 211 -14.07 -3.32 -1.16
N ASP A 212 -13.87 -2.04 -0.84
CA ASP A 212 -13.17 -1.65 0.40
C ASP A 212 -13.97 -2.12 1.61
N ARG A 213 -15.29 -1.87 1.63
CA ARG A 213 -16.20 -2.35 2.68
C ARG A 213 -16.17 -3.88 2.77
N LEU A 214 -16.26 -4.58 1.63
CA LEU A 214 -16.18 -6.03 1.60
C LEU A 214 -14.85 -6.56 2.18
N ARG A 215 -13.71 -5.95 1.83
CA ARG A 215 -12.40 -6.34 2.39
C ARG A 215 -12.34 -6.14 3.90
N GLN A 216 -12.91 -5.04 4.41
CA GLN A 216 -12.99 -4.77 5.85
C GLN A 216 -13.85 -5.80 6.57
N SER A 217 -15.05 -6.09 6.03
CA SER A 217 -15.95 -7.11 6.59
C SER A 217 -15.30 -8.50 6.64
N ILE A 218 -14.61 -8.89 5.55
CA ILE A 218 -13.87 -10.17 5.51
C ILE A 218 -12.78 -10.19 6.58
N ARG A 219 -11.98 -9.13 6.72
CA ARG A 219 -10.91 -9.08 7.75
C ARG A 219 -11.48 -9.10 9.16
N ALA A 220 -12.58 -8.41 9.40
CA ALA A 220 -13.23 -8.40 10.71
C ALA A 220 -13.79 -9.80 11.07
N ALA A 221 -14.43 -10.48 10.13
CA ALA A 221 -14.89 -11.86 10.33
C ALA A 221 -13.72 -12.84 10.53
N LEU A 222 -12.66 -12.75 9.70
CA LEU A 222 -11.46 -13.57 9.82
C LEU A 222 -10.76 -13.43 11.18
N SER A 223 -10.73 -12.23 11.75
CA SER A 223 -10.06 -11.99 13.04
C SER A 223 -10.70 -12.76 14.23
N LYS A 224 -11.95 -13.14 14.08
CA LYS A 224 -12.75 -13.85 15.11
C LYS A 224 -12.86 -15.34 14.86
N SER A 225 -12.63 -15.80 13.63
CA SER A 225 -12.92 -17.17 13.17
C SER A 225 -11.71 -18.09 13.29
N LYS A 226 -11.96 -19.36 13.58
CA LYS A 226 -10.97 -20.43 13.68
C LYS A 226 -11.19 -21.54 12.65
N SER A 227 -12.36 -21.56 12.03
CA SER A 227 -12.75 -22.51 10.98
C SER A 227 -13.45 -21.77 9.83
N PHE A 228 -13.64 -22.49 8.72
CA PHE A 228 -14.37 -21.95 7.58
C PHE A 228 -15.86 -21.77 7.89
N GLU A 229 -16.43 -22.66 8.69
CA GLU A 229 -17.80 -22.62 9.17
C GLU A 229 -18.04 -21.38 10.04
N ASP A 230 -17.17 -21.13 11.04
CA ASP A 230 -17.20 -19.94 11.89
C ASP A 230 -17.13 -18.66 11.04
N PHE A 231 -16.22 -18.66 10.06
CA PHE A 231 -16.02 -17.53 9.16
C PHE A 231 -17.26 -17.27 8.29
N SER A 232 -17.83 -18.31 7.70
CA SER A 232 -19.04 -18.20 6.89
C SER A 232 -20.23 -17.71 7.71
N ALA A 233 -20.39 -18.24 8.93
CA ALA A 233 -21.44 -17.83 9.85
C ALA A 233 -21.28 -16.36 10.27
N ALA A 234 -20.07 -15.94 10.66
CA ALA A 234 -19.79 -14.56 11.05
C ALA A 234 -20.02 -13.57 9.90
N LEU A 235 -19.60 -13.91 8.66
CA LEU A 235 -19.85 -13.07 7.49
C LEU A 235 -21.35 -12.91 7.20
N MET A 236 -22.10 -13.99 7.32
CA MET A 236 -23.54 -13.97 7.08
C MET A 236 -24.27 -13.20 8.19
N GLN A 237 -23.94 -13.46 9.45
CA GLN A 237 -24.62 -12.88 10.60
C GLN A 237 -24.32 -11.39 10.76
N ASP A 238 -23.05 -11.00 10.67
CA ASP A 238 -22.62 -9.62 10.95
C ASP A 238 -22.82 -8.69 9.74
N TYR A 239 -22.74 -9.22 8.50
CA TYR A 239 -22.68 -8.41 7.28
C TYR A 239 -23.64 -8.85 6.16
N GLY A 240 -24.36 -9.95 6.33
CA GLY A 240 -25.21 -10.50 5.27
C GLY A 240 -24.45 -11.02 4.05
N ILE A 241 -23.14 -11.30 4.19
CA ILE A 241 -22.27 -11.70 3.09
C ILE A 241 -22.19 -13.22 3.05
N SER A 242 -22.56 -13.83 1.93
CA SER A 242 -22.33 -15.25 1.71
C SER A 242 -20.99 -15.52 1.07
N VAL A 243 -20.26 -16.53 1.57
CA VAL A 243 -19.01 -17.01 1.00
C VAL A 243 -19.22 -18.41 0.41
N LYS A 244 -18.71 -18.63 -0.80
CA LYS A 244 -18.74 -19.94 -1.46
C LYS A 244 -17.36 -20.32 -1.96
N GLU A 245 -17.01 -21.58 -1.80
CA GLU A 245 -15.85 -22.18 -2.41
C GLU A 245 -16.26 -22.91 -3.70
N SER A 246 -15.54 -22.68 -4.78
CA SER A 246 -15.68 -23.40 -6.03
C SER A 246 -14.32 -23.57 -6.70
N ARG A 247 -13.98 -24.81 -7.04
CA ARG A 247 -12.70 -25.18 -7.69
C ARG A 247 -11.47 -24.61 -6.95
N GLY A 248 -11.47 -24.70 -5.61
CA GLY A 248 -10.39 -24.23 -4.76
C GLY A 248 -10.31 -22.70 -4.62
N ARG A 249 -11.33 -21.95 -5.04
CA ARG A 249 -11.37 -20.48 -5.00
C ARG A 249 -12.56 -20.01 -4.20
N LEU A 250 -12.32 -18.96 -3.41
CA LEU A 250 -13.39 -18.29 -2.66
C LEU A 250 -14.06 -17.21 -3.50
N SER A 251 -15.36 -17.04 -3.27
CA SER A 251 -16.16 -15.96 -3.82
C SER A 251 -17.15 -15.46 -2.78
N TYR A 252 -17.37 -14.14 -2.77
CA TYR A 252 -18.14 -13.43 -1.77
C TYR A 252 -19.32 -12.73 -2.45
N LEU A 253 -20.52 -12.91 -1.94
CA LEU A 253 -21.73 -12.26 -2.42
C LEU A 253 -22.28 -11.35 -1.33
N THR A 254 -22.27 -10.05 -1.59
CA THR A 254 -22.86 -9.03 -0.70
C THR A 254 -24.36 -8.91 -0.97
N PRO A 255 -25.19 -8.43 -0.01
CA PRO A 255 -26.63 -8.29 -0.18
C PRO A 255 -27.05 -7.45 -1.41
N ASP A 256 -26.26 -6.43 -1.71
CA ASP A 256 -26.53 -5.46 -2.78
C ASP A 256 -26.17 -5.97 -4.18
N ARG A 257 -25.72 -7.22 -4.33
CA ARG A 257 -25.20 -7.75 -5.60
C ARG A 257 -25.87 -9.05 -6.00
N THR A 258 -26.06 -9.20 -7.30
CA THR A 258 -26.56 -10.44 -7.90
C THR A 258 -25.43 -11.41 -8.29
N LYS A 259 -24.18 -10.90 -8.46
CA LYS A 259 -23.03 -11.71 -8.87
C LYS A 259 -21.91 -11.64 -7.83
N PRO A 260 -21.35 -12.79 -7.43
CA PRO A 260 -20.29 -12.82 -6.44
C PRO A 260 -18.98 -12.17 -6.93
N ILE A 261 -18.22 -11.63 -5.99
CA ILE A 261 -16.88 -11.12 -6.21
C ILE A 261 -15.89 -12.24 -5.85
N THR A 262 -15.07 -12.67 -6.80
CA THR A 262 -14.02 -13.67 -6.53
C THR A 262 -12.90 -13.06 -5.70
N ALA A 263 -12.31 -13.85 -4.79
CA ALA A 263 -11.19 -13.45 -3.93
C ALA A 263 -10.03 -12.82 -4.74
N ARG A 264 -9.70 -13.39 -5.90
CA ARG A 264 -8.69 -12.86 -6.83
C ARG A 264 -8.91 -11.38 -7.22
N LYS A 265 -10.16 -10.88 -7.19
CA LYS A 265 -10.47 -9.46 -7.47
C LYS A 265 -10.30 -8.55 -6.26
N LEU A 266 -10.15 -9.13 -5.07
CA LEU A 266 -9.96 -8.40 -3.81
C LEU A 266 -8.48 -8.30 -3.42
N GLY A 267 -7.70 -9.35 -3.70
CA GLY A 267 -6.28 -9.46 -3.39
C GLY A 267 -5.92 -10.82 -2.82
N THR A 268 -4.63 -11.11 -2.67
CA THR A 268 -4.14 -12.41 -2.18
C THR A 268 -4.48 -12.70 -0.72
N ASP A 269 -4.67 -11.67 0.12
CA ASP A 269 -5.11 -11.84 1.51
C ASP A 269 -6.49 -12.51 1.64
N PHE A 270 -7.28 -12.52 0.57
CA PHE A 270 -8.65 -13.03 0.55
C PHE A 270 -8.79 -14.40 -0.15
N ASP A 271 -7.67 -14.94 -0.66
CA ASP A 271 -7.64 -16.26 -1.25
C ASP A 271 -7.74 -17.37 -0.20
N LYS A 272 -8.16 -18.56 -0.61
CA LYS A 272 -8.35 -19.71 0.30
C LYS A 272 -7.13 -19.99 1.17
N ALA A 273 -5.93 -19.99 0.58
CA ALA A 273 -4.70 -20.27 1.31
C ALA A 273 -4.43 -19.23 2.43
N ALA A 274 -4.63 -17.94 2.15
CA ALA A 274 -4.46 -16.88 3.13
C ALA A 274 -5.51 -16.97 4.24
N VAL A 275 -6.75 -17.25 3.89
CA VAL A 275 -7.85 -17.42 4.86
C VAL A 275 -7.56 -18.59 5.80
N LEU A 276 -7.15 -19.75 5.28
CA LEU A 276 -6.78 -20.91 6.09
C LEU A 276 -5.58 -20.64 7.00
N ALA A 277 -4.57 -19.90 6.52
CA ALA A 277 -3.43 -19.49 7.34
C ALA A 277 -3.85 -18.62 8.54
N VAL A 278 -4.83 -17.72 8.35
CA VAL A 278 -5.38 -16.92 9.46
C VAL A 278 -6.10 -17.79 10.48
N PHE A 279 -6.86 -18.81 10.07
CA PHE A 279 -7.50 -19.74 11.01
C PHE A 279 -6.48 -20.49 11.83
N GLN A 280 -5.39 -20.98 11.22
CA GLN A 280 -4.28 -21.62 11.94
C GLN A 280 -3.66 -20.67 12.96
N GLN A 281 -3.39 -19.43 12.59
CA GLN A 281 -2.85 -18.41 13.50
C GLN A 281 -3.80 -18.12 14.67
N ASN A 282 -5.10 -18.01 14.40
CA ASN A 282 -6.11 -17.77 15.45
C ASN A 282 -6.23 -18.97 16.40
N THR A 283 -6.14 -20.19 15.89
CA THR A 283 -6.14 -21.41 16.71
C THR A 283 -4.92 -21.48 17.60
N HIS A 284 -3.71 -21.21 17.07
CA HIS A 284 -2.48 -21.14 17.85
C HIS A 284 -2.53 -20.05 18.92
N ARG A 285 -3.08 -18.86 18.58
CA ARG A 285 -3.25 -17.78 19.55
C ARG A 285 -4.24 -18.16 20.67
N ALA A 286 -5.29 -18.89 20.35
CA ALA A 286 -6.26 -19.36 21.34
C ALA A 286 -5.64 -20.43 22.25
N ALA A 287 -4.88 -21.37 21.69
CA ALA A 287 -4.17 -22.39 22.45
C ALA A 287 -3.12 -21.77 23.39
N ALA A 288 -2.32 -20.82 22.90
CA ALA A 288 -1.35 -20.11 23.74
C ALA A 288 -2.00 -19.35 24.90
N LYS A 289 -3.15 -18.67 24.64
CA LYS A 289 -3.91 -18.00 25.71
C LYS A 289 -4.50 -18.97 26.74
N THR A 290 -4.85 -20.19 26.31
CA THR A 290 -5.36 -21.23 27.21
C THR A 290 -4.25 -21.83 28.05
N GLN A 291 -3.07 -22.06 27.48
CA GLN A 291 -1.87 -22.49 28.20
C GLN A 291 -1.41 -21.45 29.23
N ASP A 292 -1.31 -20.18 28.85
CA ASP A 292 -0.99 -19.08 29.79
C ASP A 292 -2.00 -19.02 30.95
N ARG A 293 -3.29 -19.23 30.67
CA ARG A 293 -4.33 -19.28 31.72
C ARG A 293 -4.19 -20.52 32.64
N GLN A 294 -3.91 -21.68 32.07
CA GLN A 294 -3.71 -22.91 32.84
C GLN A 294 -2.43 -22.86 33.69
N GLU A 295 -1.34 -22.33 33.15
CA GLU A 295 -0.10 -22.12 33.90
C GLU A 295 -0.27 -21.11 35.03
N HIS A 296 -1.04 -20.03 34.77
CA HIS A 296 -1.35 -19.04 35.80
C HIS A 296 -2.26 -19.63 36.89
N GLN A 297 -3.19 -20.50 36.53
CA GLN A 297 -4.10 -21.16 37.48
C GLN A 297 -3.36 -22.26 38.29
N LEU A 298 -2.42 -22.99 37.69
CA LEU A 298 -1.55 -23.93 38.35
C LEU A 298 -0.55 -23.22 39.30
N GLN A 299 -0.09 -22.03 38.97
CA GLN A 299 0.76 -21.22 39.85
C GLN A 299 -0.03 -20.66 41.04
N LEU A 300 -1.30 -20.26 40.82
CA LEU A 300 -2.21 -19.84 41.91
C LEU A 300 -2.52 -20.99 42.89
N THR A 301 -2.67 -22.22 42.40
CA THR A 301 -2.93 -23.41 43.26
C THR A 301 -1.69 -23.95 43.97
N LYS A 302 -0.49 -23.72 43.45
CA LYS A 302 0.78 -24.07 44.09
C LYS A 302 1.33 -22.99 45.03
N GLY A 303 0.74 -21.81 45.06
CA GLY A 303 1.20 -20.62 45.78
C GLY A 303 0.58 -20.37 47.15
N ILE A 304 -0.06 -21.37 47.81
CA ILE A 304 -0.46 -21.24 49.22
C ILE A 304 0.65 -21.73 50.11
N GLN A 305 1.80 -21.08 50.07
CA GLN A 305 2.72 -20.92 51.22
C GLN A 305 3.04 -19.42 51.32
N ARG A 306 2.48 -18.82 52.35
CA ARG A 306 2.70 -17.43 52.72
C ARG A 306 4.17 -17.21 53.08
N THR A 307 4.93 -16.60 52.17
CA THR A 307 6.11 -15.83 52.54
C THR A 307 5.78 -14.36 52.45
N LYS A 308 6.06 -13.62 53.53
CA LYS A 308 5.87 -12.18 53.63
C LYS A 308 6.53 -11.46 52.46
N PRO A 309 5.89 -10.42 51.86
CA PRO A 309 6.49 -9.66 50.77
C PRO A 309 7.71 -8.90 51.30
N ALA A 310 8.87 -9.12 50.66
CA ALA A 310 10.01 -8.26 50.84
C ALA A 310 9.66 -6.87 50.39
N GLN A 311 9.88 -5.86 51.20
CA GLN A 311 9.75 -4.46 50.85
C GLN A 311 10.77 -4.12 49.77
N ILE A 312 10.32 -3.94 48.55
CA ILE A 312 11.13 -3.43 47.46
C ILE A 312 11.18 -1.91 47.62
N THR A 313 12.34 -1.40 48.02
CA THR A 313 12.62 0.02 48.00
C THR A 313 12.61 0.50 46.52
N PRO A 314 11.94 1.59 46.20
CA PRO A 314 11.99 2.14 44.82
C PRO A 314 13.41 2.57 44.49
N ASN A 315 13.90 2.20 43.30
CA ASN A 315 15.17 2.72 42.79
C ASN A 315 14.96 4.23 42.45
N PRO A 316 15.71 5.17 43.09
CA PRO A 316 15.47 6.59 42.92
C PRO A 316 15.78 7.13 41.51
N ASP A 317 16.47 6.38 40.65
CA ASP A 317 16.90 6.83 39.32
C ASP A 317 16.02 6.34 38.16
N SER A 318 14.85 5.73 38.42
CA SER A 318 13.97 5.28 37.35
C SER A 318 12.90 6.33 37.07
N PRO A 319 12.76 6.82 35.82
CA PRO A 319 11.66 7.72 35.47
C PRO A 319 10.33 7.04 35.80
N GLN A 320 9.52 7.67 36.66
CA GLN A 320 8.29 7.09 37.25
C GLN A 320 7.22 6.61 36.26
N ARG A 321 7.46 6.72 34.95
CA ARG A 321 6.54 6.34 33.88
C ARG A 321 7.00 5.17 33.01
N LEU A 322 8.20 4.66 33.21
CA LEU A 322 8.68 3.49 32.52
C LEU A 322 8.40 2.23 33.35
N VAL A 323 8.01 1.16 32.66
CA VAL A 323 7.78 -0.14 33.29
C VAL A 323 9.12 -0.79 33.57
N ASP A 324 9.41 -1.11 34.82
CA ASP A 324 10.56 -1.94 35.17
C ASP A 324 10.26 -3.39 34.74
N ILE A 325 10.88 -3.77 33.62
CA ILE A 325 10.69 -5.08 32.99
C ILE A 325 11.29 -6.19 33.87
N ALA A 326 12.42 -5.92 34.55
CA ALA A 326 13.10 -6.91 35.38
C ALA A 326 12.26 -7.19 36.62
N ALA A 327 11.79 -6.16 37.31
CA ALA A 327 10.91 -6.30 38.47
C ALA A 327 9.60 -7.02 38.10
N LYS A 328 8.99 -6.67 36.98
CA LYS A 328 7.73 -7.31 36.50
C LYS A 328 7.94 -8.76 36.06
N ARG A 329 9.11 -9.11 35.56
CA ARG A 329 9.49 -10.50 35.28
C ARG A 329 9.67 -11.32 36.56
N ALA A 330 10.27 -10.70 37.58
CA ALA A 330 10.38 -11.32 38.90
C ALA A 330 9.02 -11.56 39.58
N GLU A 331 8.02 -10.71 39.28
CA GLU A 331 6.63 -10.87 39.70
C GLU A 331 5.86 -11.97 38.89
N GLY A 332 6.55 -12.70 37.99
CA GLY A 332 5.95 -13.78 37.19
C GLY A 332 5.15 -13.31 35.97
N LYS A 333 5.32 -12.08 35.51
CA LYS A 333 4.68 -11.61 34.27
C LYS A 333 5.33 -12.30 33.07
N GLY A 334 4.49 -12.94 32.22
CA GLY A 334 4.94 -13.73 31.07
C GLY A 334 5.56 -12.90 29.93
N ILE A 335 6.15 -13.62 28.94
CA ILE A 335 6.84 -13.04 27.76
C ILE A 335 5.97 -12.04 26.99
N GLY A 336 4.64 -12.23 26.97
CA GLY A 336 3.69 -11.30 26.34
C GLY A 336 3.69 -9.92 27.01
N TYR A 337 3.75 -9.90 28.35
CA TYR A 337 3.85 -8.66 29.12
C TYR A 337 5.20 -7.98 28.90
N GLU A 338 6.30 -8.75 28.85
CA GLU A 338 7.64 -8.22 28.57
C GLU A 338 7.70 -7.51 27.20
N ARG A 339 7.14 -8.13 26.16
CA ARG A 339 7.06 -7.52 24.81
C ARG A 339 6.23 -6.25 24.81
N TRP A 340 5.09 -6.28 25.49
CA TRP A 340 4.26 -5.10 25.65
C TRP A 340 5.00 -3.98 26.41
N ALA A 341 5.64 -4.29 27.54
CA ALA A 341 6.38 -3.34 28.37
C ALA A 341 7.57 -2.72 27.61
N LYS A 342 8.32 -3.51 26.83
CA LYS A 342 9.38 -3.01 25.94
C LYS A 342 8.82 -2.01 24.91
N THR A 343 7.71 -2.36 24.25
CA THR A 343 7.06 -1.49 23.27
C THR A 343 6.49 -0.22 23.91
N PHE A 344 5.93 -0.36 25.11
CA PHE A 344 5.41 0.78 25.88
C PHE A 344 6.56 1.72 26.27
N ASN A 345 7.65 1.20 26.85
CA ASN A 345 8.81 1.99 27.23
C ASN A 345 9.43 2.72 26.04
N LEU A 346 9.60 2.06 24.90
CA LEU A 346 10.09 2.68 23.66
C LEU A 346 9.19 3.82 23.20
N LYS A 347 7.87 3.65 23.26
CA LYS A 347 6.92 4.73 22.92
C LYS A 347 6.99 5.90 23.88
N GLN A 348 7.17 5.65 25.18
CA GLN A 348 7.32 6.72 26.17
C GLN A 348 8.65 7.47 25.98
N MET A 349 9.75 6.75 25.74
CA MET A 349 11.06 7.34 25.42
C MET A 349 10.99 8.22 24.17
N ALA A 350 10.36 7.72 23.09
CA ALA A 350 10.18 8.50 21.86
C ALA A 350 9.36 9.78 22.10
N LYS A 351 8.28 9.70 22.90
CA LYS A 351 7.50 10.89 23.29
C LYS A 351 8.33 11.90 24.08
N THR A 352 9.15 11.42 25.03
CA THR A 352 10.04 12.26 25.80
C THR A 352 11.08 12.94 24.90
N MET A 353 11.70 12.18 24.00
CA MET A 353 12.68 12.75 23.06
C MET A 353 12.06 13.79 22.12
N ASN A 354 10.86 13.52 21.59
CA ASN A 354 10.15 14.49 20.76
C ASN A 354 9.83 15.77 21.56
N PHE A 355 9.34 15.64 22.79
CA PHE A 355 9.06 16.77 23.67
C PHE A 355 10.30 17.60 23.94
N LEU A 356 11.43 16.95 24.29
CA LEU A 356 12.71 17.64 24.52
C LEU A 356 13.17 18.38 23.26
N SER A 357 13.05 17.75 22.09
CA SER A 357 13.41 18.33 20.80
C SER A 357 12.50 19.50 20.42
N GLU A 358 11.19 19.39 20.61
CA GLU A 358 10.21 20.42 20.30
C GLU A 358 10.38 21.67 21.17
N HIS A 359 10.87 21.51 22.41
CA HIS A 359 11.09 22.58 23.36
C HIS A 359 12.57 23.05 23.45
N GLY A 360 13.44 22.43 22.65
CA GLY A 360 14.86 22.79 22.56
C GLY A 360 15.67 22.46 23.81
N PHE A 361 15.20 21.55 24.68
CA PHE A 361 15.94 21.15 25.86
C PHE A 361 17.11 20.22 25.48
N THR A 362 18.29 20.60 25.93
CA THR A 362 19.54 19.87 25.64
C THR A 362 20.17 19.23 26.88
N SER A 363 19.73 19.61 28.07
CA SER A 363 20.21 19.08 29.34
C SER A 363 19.08 18.83 30.36
N PRO A 364 19.29 17.90 31.31
CA PRO A 364 18.34 17.70 32.41
C PRO A 364 18.07 18.96 33.24
N GLU A 365 19.10 19.78 33.47
CA GLU A 365 19.02 21.00 34.25
C GLU A 365 18.08 22.04 33.60
N GLU A 366 18.05 22.09 32.26
CA GLU A 366 17.11 22.97 31.52
C GLU A 366 15.66 22.49 31.69
N VAL A 367 15.43 21.20 31.74
CA VAL A 367 14.11 20.61 32.00
C VAL A 367 13.64 20.91 33.41
N ASP A 368 14.52 20.77 34.41
CA ASP A 368 14.21 21.06 35.81
C ASP A 368 13.90 22.53 36.01
N ALA A 369 14.69 23.44 35.45
CA ALA A 369 14.44 24.88 35.50
C ALA A 369 13.10 25.27 34.85
N ALA A 370 12.77 24.66 33.69
CA ALA A 370 11.48 24.87 33.02
C ALA A 370 10.30 24.32 33.84
N LEU A 371 10.49 23.21 34.53
CA LEU A 371 9.51 22.64 35.45
C LEU A 371 9.24 23.53 36.64
N GLU A 372 10.29 24.03 37.30
CA GLU A 372 10.17 24.96 38.40
C GLU A 372 9.47 26.27 37.99
N ALA A 373 9.82 26.81 36.82
CA ALA A 373 9.16 27.99 36.27
C ALA A 373 7.66 27.74 35.99
N ALA A 374 7.32 26.56 35.47
CA ALA A 374 5.93 26.16 35.21
C ALA A 374 5.13 25.98 36.51
N ILE A 375 5.71 25.37 37.54
CA ILE A 375 5.10 25.21 38.87
C ILE A 375 4.86 26.59 39.51
N SER A 376 5.85 27.47 39.47
CA SER A 376 5.74 28.83 39.99
C SER A 376 4.66 29.65 39.27
N GLY A 377 4.61 29.52 37.93
CA GLY A 377 3.57 30.14 37.11
C GLY A 377 2.16 29.61 37.42
N GLN A 378 2.02 28.30 37.64
CA GLN A 378 0.77 27.69 38.06
C GLN A 378 0.29 28.21 39.44
N HIS A 379 1.22 28.34 40.40
CA HIS A 379 0.92 28.87 41.72
C HIS A 379 0.46 30.32 41.65
N ALA A 380 1.17 31.16 40.91
CA ALA A 380 0.82 32.57 40.71
C ALA A 380 -0.55 32.73 40.00
N ALA A 381 -0.84 31.88 39.00
CA ALA A 381 -2.14 31.88 38.34
C ALA A 381 -3.26 31.41 39.28
N GLY A 382 -2.98 30.45 40.17
CA GLY A 382 -3.90 29.99 41.21
C GLY A 382 -4.25 31.07 42.23
N GLU A 383 -3.26 31.85 42.69
CA GLU A 383 -3.49 32.99 43.61
C GLU A 383 -4.29 34.10 42.93
N LYS A 384 -3.97 34.46 41.68
CA LYS A 384 -4.78 35.40 40.89
C LYS A 384 -6.24 34.95 40.74
N LEU A 385 -6.45 33.65 40.50
CA LEU A 385 -7.80 33.10 40.37
C LEU A 385 -8.58 33.20 41.69
N LYS A 386 -7.93 32.98 42.84
CA LYS A 386 -8.53 33.15 44.17
C LYS A 386 -8.90 34.62 44.43
N GLU A 387 -7.98 35.55 44.12
CA GLU A 387 -8.22 36.99 44.26
C GLU A 387 -9.40 37.45 43.37
N LEU A 388 -9.45 37.01 42.11
CA LEU A 388 -10.56 37.34 41.23
C LEU A 388 -11.89 36.75 41.71
N LYS A 389 -11.88 35.54 42.26
CA LYS A 389 -13.08 34.94 42.86
C LYS A 389 -13.57 35.71 44.09
N SER A 390 -12.66 36.14 44.99
CA SER A 390 -13.01 36.99 46.14
C SER A 390 -13.66 38.30 45.69
N ARG A 391 -13.04 39.01 44.72
CA ARG A 391 -13.61 40.25 44.16
C ARG A 391 -14.99 40.08 43.51
N ILE A 392 -15.24 38.93 42.91
CA ILE A 392 -16.56 38.60 42.33
C ILE A 392 -17.60 38.38 43.47
N THR A 393 -17.19 37.74 44.57
CA THR A 393 -18.04 37.51 45.72
C THR A 393 -18.37 38.84 46.41
N ASP A 394 -17.35 39.67 46.67
CA ASP A 394 -17.49 40.99 47.30
C ASP A 394 -18.39 41.97 46.49
N ASN A 395 -18.33 41.88 45.16
CA ASN A 395 -19.20 42.65 44.26
C ASN A 395 -20.66 42.10 44.19
N LYS A 396 -20.87 40.80 44.51
CA LYS A 396 -22.24 40.24 44.60
C LYS A 396 -22.96 40.62 45.88
N ASP A 397 -22.21 40.88 46.95
CA ASP A 397 -22.77 41.28 48.23
C ASP A 397 -23.01 42.83 48.33
N SER A 398 -22.65 43.55 47.24
CA SER A 398 -22.82 45.02 47.15
C SER A 398 -23.93 45.42 46.15
N ILE A 399 -24.68 44.46 45.59
CA ILE A 399 -25.91 44.66 44.80
C ILE A 399 -27.11 44.08 45.57
#